data_00a9a91f7cff684aab86761ba4240fa5
#
_entry.id   00a9a91f7cff684aab86761ba4240fa5
#
_cell.length_a   1.000
_cell.length_b   1.000
_cell.length_c   1.000
_cell.angle_alpha   90.00
_cell.angle_beta   90.00
_cell.angle_gamma   90.00
#
_symmetry.space_group_name_H-M   'P 1'
#
loop_
_entity.id
_entity.type
_entity.pdbx_description
1 polymer ?
#
loop_
_entity_poly.entity_id
_entity_poly.type
_entity_poly.pdbx_seq_one_letter_code
_entity_poly.pdbx_strand_id
1 'polypeptide(L)'
;VADETAGWSAQRLYAEAKDNLNDGNYERAIKLYETLEARYPYGRYAQQAQLEVAYAYYKDQEPISAIAAADRFIKLHPNHPNVDYAYYLKGLANFTEDQSLFSRFSDQDMSERDPRAARESFAAFKELVTRFPDSKYAEDARARMKYLVNALAANEVHVAKYYLKREAYVAAANRAKSVVVNYPETPAIEEALAIMVVAYDKLGIQDLRDDARRVLALNFPNSRYAKGVDLSGKAWWKFW
;
A
#
# COMPACT_ATOMS: atom_id res chain seq x y z
N VAL A 1 38.57 6.50 -16.75
CA VAL A 1 38.56 7.01 -15.36
C VAL A 1 39.13 5.90 -14.50
N ALA A 2 40.23 6.16 -13.78
CA ALA A 2 40.85 5.17 -12.91
C ALA A 2 39.86 4.83 -11.78
N ASP A 3 39.68 3.55 -11.47
CA ASP A 3 38.87 3.08 -10.37
C ASP A 3 39.54 3.44 -9.05
N GLU A 4 39.08 4.47 -8.38
CA GLU A 4 39.62 4.95 -7.11
C GLU A 4 39.55 3.93 -5.98
N THR A 5 38.64 2.93 -6.13
CA THR A 5 38.46 1.84 -5.16
C THR A 5 39.32 0.62 -5.43
N ALA A 6 40.22 0.69 -6.46
CA ALA A 6 41.08 -0.41 -6.79
C ALA A 6 41.92 -0.85 -5.58
N GLY A 7 41.91 -2.15 -5.27
CA GLY A 7 42.66 -2.71 -4.16
C GLY A 7 42.03 -2.49 -2.75
N TRP A 8 40.85 -1.88 -2.65
CA TRP A 8 40.17 -1.77 -1.35
C TRP A 8 39.66 -3.13 -0.89
N SER A 9 39.81 -3.41 0.40
CA SER A 9 39.25 -4.61 1.03
C SER A 9 37.72 -4.52 1.14
N ALA A 10 37.07 -5.64 1.35
CA ALA A 10 35.64 -5.69 1.62
C ALA A 10 35.26 -4.83 2.83
N GLN A 11 36.07 -4.90 3.90
CA GLN A 11 35.86 -4.08 5.08
C GLN A 11 35.94 -2.59 4.80
N ARG A 12 36.91 -2.15 4.00
CA ARG A 12 37.06 -0.74 3.63
C ARG A 12 35.91 -0.27 2.76
N LEU A 13 35.52 -1.04 1.73
CA LEU A 13 34.37 -0.73 0.90
C LEU A 13 33.10 -0.58 1.70
N TYR A 14 32.88 -1.50 2.65
CA TYR A 14 31.73 -1.47 3.54
C TYR A 14 31.73 -0.22 4.44
N ALA A 15 32.85 0.09 5.08
CA ALA A 15 32.97 1.24 5.97
C ALA A 15 32.70 2.56 5.22
N GLU A 16 33.33 2.74 4.05
CA GLU A 16 33.13 3.93 3.23
C GLU A 16 31.68 4.03 2.71
N ALA A 17 31.07 2.91 2.32
CA ALA A 17 29.67 2.89 1.91
C ALA A 17 28.77 3.31 3.09
N LYS A 18 29.03 2.80 4.27
CA LYS A 18 28.27 3.10 5.47
C LYS A 18 28.37 4.57 5.88
N ASP A 19 29.55 5.14 5.81
CA ASP A 19 29.78 6.55 6.11
C ASP A 19 29.02 7.44 5.12
N ASN A 20 29.11 7.16 3.83
CA ASN A 20 28.34 7.88 2.81
C ASN A 20 26.83 7.73 3.03
N LEU A 21 26.36 6.56 3.40
CA LEU A 21 24.93 6.32 3.72
C LEU A 21 24.48 7.19 4.89
N ASN A 22 25.29 7.25 5.96
CA ASN A 22 24.99 8.05 7.14
C ASN A 22 25.01 9.57 6.86
N ASP A 23 25.88 9.99 5.95
CA ASP A 23 25.99 11.38 5.51
C ASP A 23 24.90 11.79 4.48
N GLY A 24 24.05 10.85 4.06
CA GLY A 24 23.01 11.09 3.07
C GLY A 24 23.50 11.09 1.63
N ASN A 25 24.75 10.67 1.38
CA ASN A 25 25.32 10.51 0.04
C ASN A 25 24.90 9.15 -0.55
N TYR A 26 23.61 8.99 -0.81
CA TYR A 26 23.03 7.69 -1.16
C TYR A 26 23.57 7.13 -2.48
N GLU A 27 23.70 7.95 -3.51
CA GLU A 27 24.26 7.53 -4.80
C GLU A 27 25.67 6.94 -4.65
N ARG A 28 26.52 7.59 -3.85
CA ARG A 28 27.86 7.10 -3.57
C ARG A 28 27.85 5.81 -2.76
N ALA A 29 27.00 5.75 -1.72
CA ALA A 29 26.84 4.56 -0.90
C ALA A 29 26.40 3.36 -1.76
N ILE A 30 25.44 3.54 -2.65
CA ILE A 30 24.97 2.51 -3.60
C ILE A 30 26.12 1.98 -4.43
N LYS A 31 26.89 2.86 -5.06
CA LYS A 31 28.04 2.45 -5.88
C LYS A 31 29.07 1.63 -5.10
N LEU A 32 29.36 2.02 -3.87
CA LEU A 32 30.31 1.32 -3.01
C LEU A 32 29.79 -0.04 -2.56
N TYR A 33 28.52 -0.16 -2.19
CA TYR A 33 27.88 -1.44 -1.86
C TYR A 33 27.86 -2.39 -3.06
N GLU A 34 27.51 -1.91 -4.24
CA GLU A 34 27.51 -2.69 -5.47
C GLU A 34 28.92 -3.15 -5.86
N THR A 35 29.92 -2.28 -5.71
CA THR A 35 31.33 -2.62 -5.91
C THR A 35 31.78 -3.70 -4.95
N LEU A 36 31.41 -3.57 -3.67
CA LEU A 36 31.72 -4.59 -2.67
C LEU A 36 31.13 -5.94 -3.06
N GLU A 37 29.86 -5.98 -3.41
CA GLU A 37 29.17 -7.19 -3.81
C GLU A 37 29.77 -7.85 -5.06
N ALA A 38 30.16 -7.04 -6.04
CA ALA A 38 30.78 -7.51 -7.28
C ALA A 38 32.16 -8.11 -7.04
N ARG A 39 32.97 -7.51 -6.18
CA ARG A 39 34.35 -7.96 -5.92
C ARG A 39 34.45 -9.06 -4.86
N TYR A 40 33.59 -8.97 -3.83
CA TYR A 40 33.59 -9.85 -2.66
C TYR A 40 32.17 -10.41 -2.43
N PRO A 41 31.71 -11.31 -3.32
CA PRO A 41 30.29 -11.73 -3.33
C PRO A 41 29.88 -12.64 -2.16
N TYR A 42 30.84 -13.05 -1.35
CA TYR A 42 30.62 -13.96 -0.23
C TYR A 42 31.02 -13.35 1.10
N GLY A 43 30.43 -13.85 2.18
CA GLY A 43 30.74 -13.47 3.55
C GLY A 43 29.81 -12.39 4.12
N ARG A 44 30.08 -12.01 5.35
CA ARG A 44 29.21 -11.11 6.14
C ARG A 44 29.06 -9.71 5.55
N TYR A 45 30.15 -9.18 4.96
CA TYR A 45 30.10 -7.84 4.36
C TYR A 45 29.24 -7.81 3.10
N ALA A 46 29.30 -8.87 2.28
CA ALA A 46 28.44 -8.97 1.10
C ALA A 46 26.98 -9.06 1.50
N GLN A 47 26.63 -9.90 2.47
CA GLN A 47 25.25 -10.04 2.95
C GLN A 47 24.72 -8.73 3.52
N GLN A 48 25.51 -8.06 4.35
CA GLN A 48 25.13 -6.78 4.92
C GLN A 48 25.00 -5.68 3.86
N ALA A 49 25.91 -5.66 2.88
CA ALA A 49 25.85 -4.73 1.75
C ALA A 49 24.58 -4.93 0.89
N GLN A 50 24.20 -6.18 0.65
CA GLN A 50 22.97 -6.52 -0.08
C GLN A 50 21.71 -6.01 0.62
N LEU A 51 21.69 -6.01 1.93
CA LEU A 51 20.58 -5.45 2.71
C LEU A 51 20.62 -3.92 2.73
N GLU A 52 21.78 -3.35 2.99
CA GLU A 52 21.93 -1.88 3.12
C GLU A 52 21.78 -1.14 1.80
N VAL A 53 22.12 -1.77 0.67
CA VAL A 53 21.88 -1.16 -0.65
C VAL A 53 20.36 -1.00 -0.92
N ALA A 54 19.53 -1.92 -0.44
CA ALA A 54 18.08 -1.78 -0.52
C ALA A 54 17.59 -0.55 0.25
N TYR A 55 18.13 -0.33 1.45
CA TYR A 55 17.85 0.86 2.24
C TYR A 55 18.35 2.14 1.56
N ALA A 56 19.55 2.12 0.98
CA ALA A 56 20.12 3.25 0.28
C ALA A 56 19.25 3.66 -0.93
N TYR A 57 18.80 2.71 -1.73
CA TYR A 57 17.86 2.96 -2.82
C TYR A 57 16.53 3.56 -2.32
N TYR A 58 15.99 3.04 -1.22
CA TYR A 58 14.78 3.59 -0.61
C TYR A 58 14.96 5.06 -0.21
N LYS A 59 16.09 5.39 0.43
CA LYS A 59 16.41 6.77 0.84
C LYS A 59 16.69 7.69 -0.34
N ASP A 60 17.21 7.16 -1.42
CA ASP A 60 17.45 7.89 -2.68
C ASP A 60 16.20 8.05 -3.54
N GLN A 61 15.04 7.65 -3.02
CA GLN A 61 13.75 7.74 -3.70
C GLN A 61 13.68 6.90 -4.99
N GLU A 62 14.37 5.78 -5.00
CA GLU A 62 14.33 4.77 -6.05
C GLU A 62 13.57 3.50 -5.59
N PRO A 63 12.23 3.56 -5.46
CA PRO A 63 11.45 2.48 -4.88
C PRO A 63 11.55 1.17 -5.67
N ILE A 64 11.62 1.23 -6.99
CA ILE A 64 11.73 0.04 -7.85
C ILE A 64 13.03 -0.70 -7.57
N SER A 65 14.15 0.03 -7.51
CA SER A 65 15.46 -0.53 -7.19
C SER A 65 15.53 -1.06 -5.75
N ALA A 66 14.91 -0.37 -4.82
CA ALA A 66 14.82 -0.79 -3.42
C ALA A 66 14.07 -2.12 -3.27
N ILE A 67 12.93 -2.27 -3.94
CA ILE A 67 12.14 -3.51 -3.94
C ILE A 67 12.92 -4.66 -4.56
N ALA A 68 13.56 -4.42 -5.70
CA ALA A 68 14.37 -5.44 -6.38
C ALA A 68 15.53 -5.91 -5.50
N ALA A 69 16.23 -5.00 -4.84
CA ALA A 69 17.32 -5.32 -3.91
C ALA A 69 16.82 -6.08 -2.67
N ALA A 70 15.68 -5.68 -2.10
CA ALA A 70 15.07 -6.39 -0.98
C ALA A 70 14.61 -7.80 -1.38
N ASP A 71 13.96 -7.98 -2.52
CA ASP A 71 13.56 -9.29 -3.04
C ASP A 71 14.74 -10.20 -3.27
N ARG A 72 15.83 -9.67 -3.83
CA ARG A 72 17.06 -10.42 -4.03
C ARG A 72 17.66 -10.89 -2.72
N PHE A 73 17.70 -10.02 -1.70
CA PHE A 73 18.18 -10.39 -0.36
C PHE A 73 17.35 -11.51 0.25
N ILE A 74 16.03 -11.40 0.19
CA ILE A 74 15.09 -12.42 0.71
C ILE A 74 15.33 -13.76 0.01
N LYS A 75 15.51 -13.74 -1.30
CA LYS A 75 15.73 -14.94 -2.09
C LYS A 75 17.08 -15.61 -1.77
N LEU A 76 18.14 -14.83 -1.62
CA LEU A 76 19.49 -15.36 -1.38
C LEU A 76 19.71 -15.74 0.10
N HIS A 77 19.08 -15.06 1.01
CA HIS A 77 19.29 -15.21 2.46
C HIS A 77 17.97 -15.32 3.24
N PRO A 78 17.11 -16.32 2.93
CA PRO A 78 15.77 -16.40 3.51
C PRO A 78 15.76 -16.62 5.03
N ASN A 79 16.85 -17.14 5.59
CA ASN A 79 17.00 -17.42 7.02
C ASN A 79 17.94 -16.43 7.73
N HIS A 80 18.30 -15.33 7.09
CA HIS A 80 19.14 -14.31 7.70
C HIS A 80 18.42 -13.67 8.89
N PRO A 81 19.13 -13.36 10.01
CA PRO A 81 18.50 -12.75 11.19
C PRO A 81 17.75 -11.44 10.93
N ASN A 82 18.15 -10.70 9.89
CA ASN A 82 17.54 -9.43 9.50
C ASN A 82 16.69 -9.52 8.22
N VAL A 83 16.24 -10.70 7.83
CA VAL A 83 15.38 -10.84 6.65
C VAL A 83 14.02 -10.17 6.84
N ASP A 84 13.54 -10.06 8.07
CA ASP A 84 12.34 -9.30 8.42
C ASP A 84 12.45 -7.84 7.99
N TYR A 85 13.62 -7.23 8.14
CA TYR A 85 13.88 -5.87 7.69
C TYR A 85 13.76 -5.72 6.16
N ALA A 86 14.17 -6.72 5.39
CA ALA A 86 14.01 -6.71 3.93
C ALA A 86 12.54 -6.69 3.52
N TYR A 87 11.68 -7.47 4.19
CA TYR A 87 10.23 -7.40 3.99
C TYR A 87 9.65 -6.03 4.36
N TYR A 88 10.13 -5.46 5.46
CA TYR A 88 9.72 -4.14 5.91
C TYR A 88 10.08 -3.05 4.90
N LEU A 89 11.31 -3.05 4.37
CA LEU A 89 11.75 -2.14 3.32
C LEU A 89 10.92 -2.26 2.05
N LYS A 90 10.57 -3.46 1.64
CA LYS A 90 9.66 -3.71 0.51
C LYS A 90 8.31 -3.03 0.72
N GLY A 91 7.75 -3.18 1.91
CA GLY A 91 6.52 -2.51 2.29
C GLY A 91 6.66 -0.99 2.24
N LEU A 92 7.71 -0.45 2.85
CA LEU A 92 7.98 1.00 2.88
C LEU A 92 8.20 1.59 1.48
N ALA A 93 8.91 0.90 0.61
CA ALA A 93 9.21 1.38 -0.73
C ALA A 93 7.95 1.55 -1.61
N ASN A 94 6.92 0.72 -1.38
CA ASN A 94 5.62 0.83 -2.01
C ASN A 94 4.62 1.69 -1.21
N PHE A 95 4.96 2.02 0.03
CA PHE A 95 4.10 2.80 0.91
C PHE A 95 4.32 4.28 0.66
N THR A 96 3.32 4.94 0.12
CA THR A 96 3.25 6.39 0.06
C THR A 96 2.18 6.84 1.04
N GLU A 97 2.58 7.54 2.10
CA GLU A 97 1.66 8.35 2.91
C GLU A 97 1.12 9.50 2.08
N ASP A 98 1.54 9.55 0.81
CA ASP A 98 1.18 10.65 -0.03
C ASP A 98 -0.33 10.72 -0.11
N GLN A 99 -0.83 11.82 0.37
CA GLN A 99 -2.20 12.26 0.22
C GLN A 99 -2.69 12.15 -1.24
N SER A 100 -1.84 11.72 -2.15
CA SER A 100 -2.19 11.46 -3.54
C SER A 100 -3.12 10.25 -3.74
N LEU A 101 -3.13 9.28 -2.83
CA LEU A 101 -4.23 8.31 -2.75
C LEU A 101 -5.51 8.95 -2.22
N PHE A 102 -5.37 10.08 -1.51
CA PHE A 102 -6.45 10.83 -0.87
C PHE A 102 -6.45 12.30 -1.25
N SER A 103 -5.39 12.80 -1.92
CA SER A 103 -5.31 14.21 -2.23
C SER A 103 -6.37 14.58 -3.23
N ARG A 104 -7.29 15.28 -2.64
CA ARG A 104 -8.22 16.16 -3.29
C ARG A 104 -8.77 15.59 -4.59
N PHE A 105 -9.90 15.04 -4.43
CA PHE A 105 -11.06 15.04 -5.29
C PHE A 105 -11.02 16.17 -6.35
N SER A 106 -9.96 16.18 -7.15
CA SER A 106 -10.01 16.92 -8.40
C SER A 106 -10.70 15.99 -9.40
N ASP A 107 -11.56 16.54 -10.22
CA ASP A 107 -12.36 15.88 -11.24
C ASP A 107 -11.57 15.10 -12.32
N GLN A 108 -10.33 14.75 -12.05
CA GLN A 108 -9.53 13.89 -12.91
C GLN A 108 -9.95 12.43 -12.73
N ASP A 109 -10.16 11.79 -13.83
CA ASP A 109 -10.63 10.43 -14.01
C ASP A 109 -9.93 9.44 -13.05
N MET A 110 -10.59 9.13 -11.93
CA MET A 110 -10.08 8.24 -10.89
C MET A 110 -10.08 6.76 -11.33
N SER A 111 -10.61 6.45 -12.49
CA SER A 111 -10.54 5.11 -13.09
C SER A 111 -9.13 4.73 -13.53
N GLU A 112 -8.21 5.68 -13.66
CA GLU A 112 -6.84 5.48 -14.13
C GLU A 112 -5.80 5.34 -13.00
N ARG A 113 -6.15 5.60 -11.75
CA ARG A 113 -5.21 5.42 -10.64
C ARG A 113 -5.17 3.98 -10.17
N ASP A 114 -4.14 3.29 -10.58
CA ASP A 114 -3.86 1.92 -10.15
C ASP A 114 -3.45 1.89 -8.67
N PRO A 115 -4.23 1.28 -7.76
CA PRO A 115 -3.87 1.09 -6.36
C PRO A 115 -2.82 -0.01 -6.16
N ARG A 116 -2.09 -0.37 -7.20
CA ARG A 116 -1.13 -1.48 -7.22
C ARG A 116 -0.06 -1.31 -6.15
N ALA A 117 0.55 -0.13 -6.05
CA ALA A 117 1.58 0.13 -5.04
C ALA A 117 1.04 -0.07 -3.62
N ALA A 118 -0.18 0.37 -3.34
CA ALA A 118 -0.82 0.16 -2.04
C ALA A 118 -1.06 -1.33 -1.75
N ARG A 119 -1.50 -2.10 -2.74
CA ARG A 119 -1.68 -3.56 -2.61
C ARG A 119 -0.37 -4.29 -2.41
N GLU A 120 0.68 -3.92 -3.14
CA GLU A 120 2.02 -4.50 -2.99
C GLU A 120 2.63 -4.16 -1.64
N SER A 121 2.45 -2.92 -1.16
CA SER A 121 2.85 -2.52 0.19
C SER A 121 2.14 -3.34 1.26
N PHE A 122 0.82 -3.46 1.16
CA PHE A 122 0.04 -4.29 2.08
C PHE A 122 0.50 -5.75 2.08
N ALA A 123 0.73 -6.34 0.91
CA ALA A 123 1.20 -7.73 0.79
C ALA A 123 2.56 -7.94 1.46
N ALA A 124 3.50 -7.01 1.28
CA ALA A 124 4.82 -7.08 1.91
C ALA A 124 4.75 -6.98 3.45
N PHE A 125 3.97 -6.04 3.97
CA PHE A 125 3.75 -5.91 5.43
C PHE A 125 3.01 -7.11 6.01
N LYS A 126 2.03 -7.65 5.29
CA LYS A 126 1.31 -8.86 5.71
C LYS A 126 2.24 -10.06 5.80
N GLU A 127 3.14 -10.22 4.85
CA GLU A 127 4.13 -11.29 4.87
C GLU A 127 5.08 -11.14 6.07
N LEU A 128 5.53 -9.92 6.34
CA LEU A 128 6.35 -9.62 7.53
C LEU A 128 5.64 -10.04 8.82
N VAL A 129 4.43 -9.57 9.06
CA VAL A 129 3.73 -9.86 10.33
C VAL A 129 3.29 -11.31 10.46
N THR A 130 3.10 -12.02 9.36
CA THR A 130 2.74 -13.43 9.35
C THR A 130 3.95 -14.32 9.64
N ARG A 131 5.09 -14.06 9.00
CA ARG A 131 6.31 -14.84 9.14
C ARG A 131 7.11 -14.46 10.38
N PHE A 132 7.10 -13.20 10.76
CA PHE A 132 7.91 -12.63 11.85
C PHE A 132 7.04 -11.80 12.80
N PRO A 133 6.07 -12.42 13.49
CA PRO A 133 5.12 -11.71 14.34
C PRO A 133 5.78 -10.95 15.49
N ASP A 134 6.96 -11.41 15.95
CA ASP A 134 7.73 -10.81 17.03
C ASP A 134 8.82 -9.84 16.53
N SER A 135 8.88 -9.56 15.24
CA SER A 135 9.78 -8.56 14.68
C SER A 135 9.51 -7.18 15.28
N LYS A 136 10.58 -6.45 15.57
CA LYS A 136 10.48 -5.04 16.02
C LYS A 136 9.77 -4.13 15.01
N TYR A 137 9.65 -4.55 13.76
CA TYR A 137 8.93 -3.82 12.69
C TYR A 137 7.45 -4.21 12.59
N ALA A 138 7.03 -5.29 13.25
CA ALA A 138 5.70 -5.85 13.07
C ALA A 138 4.57 -4.90 13.53
N GLU A 139 4.77 -4.17 14.62
CA GLU A 139 3.77 -3.22 15.13
C GLU A 139 3.54 -2.07 14.15
N ASP A 140 4.61 -1.46 13.66
CA ASP A 140 4.53 -0.40 12.66
C ASP A 140 3.92 -0.92 11.35
N ALA A 141 4.33 -2.12 10.92
CA ALA A 141 3.75 -2.76 9.73
C ALA A 141 2.23 -2.95 9.86
N ARG A 142 1.74 -3.40 11.02
CA ARG A 142 0.29 -3.54 11.26
C ARG A 142 -0.45 -2.21 11.20
N ALA A 143 0.13 -1.15 11.76
CA ALA A 143 -0.44 0.20 11.68
C ALA A 143 -0.55 0.68 10.22
N ARG A 144 0.50 0.46 9.42
CA ARG A 144 0.51 0.80 7.99
C ARG A 144 -0.46 -0.07 7.19
N MET A 145 -0.60 -1.34 7.51
CA MET A 145 -1.60 -2.22 6.90
C MET A 145 -3.02 -1.71 7.12
N LYS A 146 -3.34 -1.29 8.33
CA LYS A 146 -4.65 -0.70 8.65
C LYS A 146 -4.91 0.57 7.84
N TYR A 147 -3.91 1.43 7.74
CA TYR A 147 -3.98 2.63 6.90
C TYR A 147 -4.26 2.27 5.44
N LEU A 148 -3.51 1.31 4.88
CA LEU A 148 -3.65 0.88 3.48
C LEU A 148 -5.02 0.25 3.19
N VAL A 149 -5.53 -0.57 4.09
CA VAL A 149 -6.86 -1.20 3.95
C VAL A 149 -7.95 -0.13 3.93
N ASN A 150 -7.88 0.83 4.84
CA ASN A 150 -8.83 1.95 4.86
C ASN A 150 -8.75 2.78 3.57
N ALA A 151 -7.54 3.00 3.07
CA ALA A 151 -7.28 3.72 1.83
C ALA A 151 -7.87 3.00 0.61
N LEU A 152 -7.63 1.71 0.50
CA LEU A 152 -8.14 0.89 -0.61
C LEU A 152 -9.66 0.83 -0.59
N ALA A 153 -10.26 0.67 0.58
CA ALA A 153 -11.71 0.68 0.74
C ALA A 153 -12.32 2.04 0.34
N ALA A 154 -11.74 3.13 0.78
CA ALA A 154 -12.17 4.48 0.42
C ALA A 154 -12.07 4.74 -1.09
N ASN A 155 -11.02 4.24 -1.74
CA ASN A 155 -10.87 4.33 -3.19
C ASN A 155 -12.00 3.57 -3.93
N GLU A 156 -12.33 2.35 -3.48
CA GLU A 156 -13.45 1.59 -4.08
C GLU A 156 -14.79 2.31 -3.93
N VAL A 157 -15.04 2.93 -2.79
CA VAL A 157 -16.24 3.77 -2.58
C VAL A 157 -16.24 4.97 -3.52
N HIS A 158 -15.09 5.63 -3.69
CA HIS A 158 -14.97 6.76 -4.60
C HIS A 158 -15.28 6.35 -6.05
N VAL A 159 -14.75 5.23 -6.52
CA VAL A 159 -15.06 4.67 -7.85
C VAL A 159 -16.55 4.33 -7.96
N ALA A 160 -17.15 3.73 -6.92
CA ALA A 160 -18.58 3.45 -6.90
C ALA A 160 -19.43 4.73 -7.04
N LYS A 161 -19.05 5.81 -6.36
CA LYS A 161 -19.72 7.12 -6.48
C LYS A 161 -19.59 7.71 -7.88
N TYR A 162 -18.44 7.56 -8.50
CA TYR A 162 -18.24 7.98 -9.89
C TYR A 162 -19.23 7.26 -10.82
N TYR A 163 -19.39 5.95 -10.67
CA TYR A 163 -20.39 5.19 -11.44
C TYR A 163 -21.84 5.61 -11.14
N LEU A 164 -22.17 5.90 -9.87
CA LEU A 164 -23.49 6.43 -9.52
C LEU A 164 -23.80 7.73 -10.25
N LYS A 165 -22.84 8.67 -10.29
CA LYS A 165 -23.00 9.95 -10.99
C LYS A 165 -23.29 9.76 -12.48
N ARG A 166 -22.76 8.69 -13.06
CA ARG A 166 -22.97 8.32 -14.47
C ARG A 166 -24.15 7.40 -14.68
N GLU A 167 -24.95 7.15 -13.66
CA GLU A 167 -26.10 6.25 -13.71
C GLU A 167 -25.75 4.79 -14.12
N ALA A 168 -24.45 4.42 -13.97
CA ALA A 168 -23.97 3.07 -14.19
C ALA A 168 -24.20 2.21 -12.92
N TYR A 169 -25.46 1.96 -12.62
CA TYR A 169 -25.88 1.38 -11.33
C TYR A 169 -25.34 -0.02 -11.07
N VAL A 170 -25.22 -0.86 -12.09
CA VAL A 170 -24.62 -2.21 -11.93
C VAL A 170 -23.16 -2.10 -11.51
N ALA A 171 -22.39 -1.25 -12.16
CA ALA A 171 -20.99 -1.03 -11.84
C ALA A 171 -20.83 -0.43 -10.43
N ALA A 172 -21.69 0.55 -10.09
CA ALA A 172 -21.70 1.16 -8.76
C ALA A 172 -21.99 0.12 -7.66
N ALA A 173 -23.01 -0.72 -7.85
CA ALA A 173 -23.37 -1.78 -6.91
C ALA A 173 -22.24 -2.79 -6.73
N ASN A 174 -21.60 -3.22 -7.82
CA ASN A 174 -20.51 -4.19 -7.78
C ASN A 174 -19.28 -3.65 -7.04
N ARG A 175 -18.91 -2.38 -7.28
CA ARG A 175 -17.80 -1.74 -6.56
C ARG A 175 -18.11 -1.58 -5.07
N ALA A 176 -19.29 -1.10 -4.72
CA ALA A 176 -19.71 -0.98 -3.32
C ALA A 176 -19.78 -2.34 -2.63
N LYS A 177 -20.31 -3.36 -3.31
CA LYS A 177 -20.33 -4.74 -2.76
C LYS A 177 -18.92 -5.27 -2.51
N SER A 178 -17.95 -4.95 -3.35
CA SER A 178 -16.57 -5.38 -3.14
C SER A 178 -15.97 -4.81 -1.84
N VAL A 179 -16.37 -3.62 -1.43
CA VAL A 179 -15.97 -3.06 -0.13
C VAL A 179 -16.51 -3.89 1.02
N VAL A 180 -17.79 -4.26 0.97
CA VAL A 180 -18.44 -5.06 2.02
C VAL A 180 -17.81 -6.44 2.16
N VAL A 181 -17.42 -7.04 1.03
CA VAL A 181 -16.83 -8.39 1.00
C VAL A 181 -15.35 -8.39 1.38
N ASN A 182 -14.57 -7.45 0.84
CA ASN A 182 -13.11 -7.48 0.93
C ASN A 182 -12.53 -6.61 2.06
N TYR A 183 -13.31 -5.63 2.55
CA TYR A 183 -12.87 -4.66 3.56
C TYR A 183 -13.88 -4.51 4.71
N PRO A 184 -14.27 -5.62 5.37
CA PRO A 184 -15.44 -5.64 6.27
C PRO A 184 -15.30 -4.78 7.54
N GLU A 185 -14.08 -4.43 7.94
CA GLU A 185 -13.81 -3.69 9.18
C GLU A 185 -13.42 -2.22 8.92
N THR A 186 -13.70 -1.71 7.73
CA THR A 186 -13.34 -0.34 7.37
C THR A 186 -14.49 0.64 7.55
N PRO A 187 -14.21 1.93 7.82
CA PRO A 187 -15.24 2.97 7.86
C PRO A 187 -16.01 3.15 6.55
N ALA A 188 -15.42 2.74 5.44
CA ALA A 188 -16.00 2.85 4.10
C ALA A 188 -17.27 1.99 3.91
N ILE A 189 -17.50 0.97 4.74
CA ILE A 189 -18.67 0.07 4.65
C ILE A 189 -19.97 0.83 4.76
N GLU A 190 -20.06 1.81 5.64
CA GLU A 190 -21.29 2.60 5.81
C GLU A 190 -21.74 3.25 4.50
N GLU A 191 -20.83 3.94 3.82
CA GLU A 191 -21.13 4.59 2.55
C GLU A 191 -21.32 3.57 1.42
N ALA A 192 -20.55 2.49 1.41
CA ALA A 192 -20.71 1.41 0.44
C ALA A 192 -22.12 0.78 0.49
N LEU A 193 -22.62 0.49 1.68
CA LEU A 193 -24.00 -0.01 1.86
C LEU A 193 -25.03 0.98 1.36
N ALA A 194 -24.86 2.28 1.63
CA ALA A 194 -25.75 3.33 1.12
C ALA A 194 -25.76 3.38 -0.41
N ILE A 195 -24.60 3.25 -1.05
CA ILE A 195 -24.48 3.18 -2.51
C ILE A 195 -25.21 1.95 -3.06
N MET A 196 -25.08 0.78 -2.41
CA MET A 196 -25.78 -0.44 -2.80
C MET A 196 -27.31 -0.24 -2.73
N VAL A 197 -27.82 0.37 -1.66
CA VAL A 197 -29.25 0.68 -1.53
C VAL A 197 -29.74 1.49 -2.73
N VAL A 198 -29.06 2.57 -3.06
CA VAL A 198 -29.43 3.44 -4.17
C VAL A 198 -29.35 2.71 -5.51
N ALA A 199 -28.24 2.03 -5.77
CA ALA A 199 -28.00 1.35 -7.02
C ALA A 199 -29.04 0.22 -7.27
N TYR A 200 -29.32 -0.60 -6.25
CA TYR A 200 -30.32 -1.66 -6.36
C TYR A 200 -31.76 -1.11 -6.52
N ASP A 201 -32.08 0.01 -5.86
CA ASP A 201 -33.35 0.67 -6.05
C ASP A 201 -33.54 1.13 -7.50
N LYS A 202 -32.54 1.79 -8.08
CA LYS A 202 -32.55 2.22 -9.47
C LYS A 202 -32.62 1.08 -10.48
N LEU A 203 -32.07 -0.08 -10.13
CA LEU A 203 -32.13 -1.30 -10.93
C LEU A 203 -33.45 -2.07 -10.76
N GLY A 204 -34.30 -1.69 -9.80
CA GLY A 204 -35.54 -2.40 -9.48
C GLY A 204 -35.34 -3.73 -8.75
N ILE A 205 -34.17 -3.97 -8.16
CA ILE A 205 -33.84 -5.20 -7.42
C ILE A 205 -34.17 -4.99 -5.93
N GLN A 206 -35.45 -5.11 -5.60
CA GLN A 206 -35.97 -4.77 -4.28
C GLN A 206 -35.39 -5.61 -3.15
N ASP A 207 -35.21 -6.91 -3.36
CA ASP A 207 -34.69 -7.82 -2.31
C ASP A 207 -33.27 -7.42 -1.89
N LEU A 208 -32.39 -7.15 -2.83
CA LEU A 208 -31.01 -6.72 -2.55
C LEU A 208 -30.95 -5.31 -1.94
N ARG A 209 -31.84 -4.42 -2.40
CA ARG A 209 -31.99 -3.08 -1.80
C ARG A 209 -32.38 -3.18 -0.33
N ASP A 210 -33.39 -3.97 -0.01
CA ASP A 210 -33.94 -4.12 1.34
C ASP A 210 -32.92 -4.83 2.25
N ASP A 211 -32.19 -5.81 1.75
CA ASP A 211 -31.09 -6.45 2.46
C ASP A 211 -29.96 -5.47 2.81
N ALA A 212 -29.50 -4.68 1.84
CA ALA A 212 -28.47 -3.67 2.07
C ALA A 212 -28.95 -2.60 3.08
N ARG A 213 -30.20 -2.16 2.99
CA ARG A 213 -30.81 -1.21 3.91
C ARG A 213 -30.87 -1.76 5.34
N ARG A 214 -31.25 -3.03 5.48
CA ARG A 214 -31.31 -3.72 6.79
C ARG A 214 -29.92 -3.81 7.42
N VAL A 215 -28.92 -4.22 6.67
CA VAL A 215 -27.53 -4.31 7.14
C VAL A 215 -27.00 -2.94 7.56
N LEU A 216 -27.28 -1.90 6.77
CA LEU A 216 -26.91 -0.53 7.10
C LEU A 216 -27.55 -0.06 8.42
N ALA A 217 -28.84 -0.29 8.60
CA ALA A 217 -29.56 0.09 9.82
C ALA A 217 -29.09 -0.66 11.07
N LEU A 218 -28.77 -1.95 10.93
CA LEU A 218 -28.30 -2.79 12.05
C LEU A 218 -26.89 -2.40 12.50
N ASN A 219 -25.97 -2.19 11.57
CA ASN A 219 -24.57 -1.94 11.90
C ASN A 219 -24.26 -0.47 12.13
N PHE A 220 -25.05 0.43 11.54
CA PHE A 220 -24.85 1.87 11.61
C PHE A 220 -26.16 2.60 11.96
N PRO A 221 -26.74 2.37 13.15
CA PRO A 221 -28.05 2.93 13.51
C PRO A 221 -28.06 4.45 13.56
N ASN A 222 -26.91 5.08 13.73
CA ASN A 222 -26.75 6.54 13.75
C ASN A 222 -26.29 7.10 12.40
N SER A 223 -26.20 6.27 11.37
CA SER A 223 -25.78 6.70 10.04
C SER A 223 -26.71 7.76 9.47
N ARG A 224 -26.11 8.81 8.93
CA ARG A 224 -26.84 9.81 8.15
C ARG A 224 -27.58 9.19 6.95
N TYR A 225 -27.09 8.08 6.44
CA TYR A 225 -27.70 7.37 5.33
C TYR A 225 -28.84 6.44 5.78
N ALA A 226 -28.80 5.92 7.01
CA ALA A 226 -29.85 5.05 7.55
C ALA A 226 -31.16 5.80 7.84
N LYS A 227 -31.08 7.07 8.22
CA LYS A 227 -32.25 7.91 8.59
C LYS A 227 -32.99 8.54 7.42
N GLY A 228 -32.48 8.40 6.22
CA GLY A 228 -33.07 9.02 5.06
C GLY A 228 -32.17 8.90 3.84
N VAL A 229 -31.92 7.68 3.41
CA VAL A 229 -31.77 7.48 1.97
C VAL A 229 -33.17 7.74 1.43
N ASP A 230 -33.52 9.04 1.38
CA ASP A 230 -34.72 9.50 0.68
C ASP A 230 -34.48 9.23 -0.81
N LEU A 231 -34.93 8.07 -1.22
CA LEU A 231 -34.90 7.61 -2.60
C LEU A 231 -35.82 8.43 -3.50
N SER A 232 -36.67 9.28 -2.88
CA SER A 232 -37.73 10.04 -3.57
C SER A 232 -37.33 11.47 -3.99
N GLY A 233 -36.18 12.00 -3.55
CA GLY A 233 -35.96 13.42 -3.67
C GLY A 233 -34.66 13.88 -4.29
N LYS A 234 -33.68 14.30 -3.59
CA LYS A 234 -32.44 14.85 -4.14
C LYS A 234 -31.33 13.82 -4.01
N ALA A 235 -30.79 13.40 -5.14
CA ALA A 235 -29.70 12.46 -5.17
C ALA A 235 -28.51 12.99 -4.37
N TRP A 236 -28.35 12.59 -3.10
CA TRP A 236 -27.28 13.03 -2.19
C TRP A 236 -25.88 12.81 -2.80
N TRP A 237 -25.74 11.84 -3.69
CA TRP A 237 -24.50 11.58 -4.44
C TRP A 237 -24.24 12.59 -5.58
N LYS A 238 -25.17 13.46 -5.90
CA LYS A 238 -25.00 14.52 -6.92
C LYS A 238 -24.35 15.79 -6.35
N PHE A 239 -24.17 15.88 -5.04
CA PHE A 239 -23.62 17.05 -4.37
C PHE A 239 -22.10 16.93 -4.03
N TRP A 240 -21.44 15.94 -4.56
CA TRP A 240 -20.01 15.68 -4.33
C TRP A 240 -19.16 16.06 -5.53
#